data_e0ee10129e73c3afd7aac6f2888d93cb
#
_entry.id   e0ee10129e73c3afd7aac6f2888d93cb
#
_cell.length_a   1.000
_cell.length_b   1.000
_cell.length_c   1.000
_cell.angle_alpha   90.00
_cell.angle_beta   90.00
_cell.angle_gamma   90.00
#
_symmetry.space_group_name_H-M   'P 1'
#
loop_
_entity.id
_entity.type
_entity.pdbx_description
1 polymer ?
#
loop_
_entity_poly.entity_id
_entity_poly.type
_entity_poly.pdbx_seq_one_letter_code
_entity_poly.pdbx_strand_id
1 'polypeptide(L)'
;MRKLLLNFILLFASITSYAMTYGDSKKNHPREVDTYITGVIDGLEFSQTILESGQMAFYCKPKNLQLTMGNAKNFIENTARDMRISGYIPENYELSFLIFDGLKSTFPCNVNELTQQ
;
A
#
# COMPACT_ATOMS: atom_id res chain seq x y z
N MET A 1 -22.38 -31.45 17.38
CA MET A 1 -21.35 -30.44 17.68
C MET A 1 -20.02 -30.63 16.92
N ARG A 2 -19.45 -31.82 16.87
CA ARG A 2 -18.17 -32.04 16.12
C ARG A 2 -18.26 -31.70 14.62
N LYS A 3 -19.38 -31.98 13.97
CA LYS A 3 -19.57 -31.66 12.53
C LYS A 3 -19.77 -30.18 12.27
N LEU A 4 -20.37 -29.43 13.18
CA LEU A 4 -20.50 -27.95 13.09
C LEU A 4 -19.17 -27.23 13.28
N LEU A 5 -18.31 -27.71 14.20
CA LEU A 5 -16.98 -27.18 14.41
C LEU A 5 -16.07 -27.41 13.19
N LEU A 6 -16.17 -28.59 12.56
CA LEU A 6 -15.38 -28.90 11.35
C LEU A 6 -15.79 -28.02 10.17
N ASN A 7 -17.09 -27.76 10.00
CA ASN A 7 -17.58 -26.86 8.95
C ASN A 7 -17.17 -25.39 9.21
N PHE A 8 -17.10 -24.97 10.47
CA PHE A 8 -16.65 -23.62 10.82
C PHE A 8 -15.16 -23.42 10.56
N ILE A 9 -14.34 -24.43 10.84
CA ILE A 9 -12.88 -24.41 10.57
C ILE A 9 -12.60 -24.41 9.06
N LEU A 10 -13.39 -25.13 8.26
CA LEU A 10 -13.28 -25.15 6.80
C LEU A 10 -13.67 -23.81 6.15
N LEU A 11 -14.59 -23.04 6.73
CA LEU A 11 -14.95 -21.71 6.27
C LEU A 11 -13.85 -20.66 6.51
N PHE A 12 -13.05 -20.82 7.57
CA PHE A 12 -11.92 -19.92 7.83
C PHE A 12 -10.64 -20.24 7.03
N ALA A 13 -10.52 -21.45 6.50
CA ALA A 13 -9.35 -21.88 5.72
C ALA A 13 -9.29 -21.30 4.31
N SER A 14 -10.33 -20.61 3.85
CA SER A 14 -10.43 -20.07 2.49
C SER A 14 -10.18 -18.56 2.38
N ILE A 15 -9.74 -17.89 3.46
CA ILE A 15 -9.30 -16.48 3.37
C ILE A 15 -7.81 -16.47 3.01
N THR A 16 -7.50 -16.82 1.78
CA THR A 16 -6.21 -16.47 1.21
C THR A 16 -6.25 -14.98 0.88
N SER A 17 -5.76 -14.13 1.78
CA SER A 17 -5.49 -12.73 1.45
C SER A 17 -4.37 -12.71 0.41
N TYR A 18 -4.71 -12.45 -0.83
CA TYR A 18 -3.77 -12.42 -1.94
C TYR A 18 -3.19 -11.00 -2.05
N ALA A 19 -1.94 -10.83 -1.61
CA ALA A 19 -1.20 -9.60 -1.86
C ALA A 19 -0.78 -9.57 -3.34
N MET A 20 -1.13 -8.49 -4.05
CA MET A 20 -0.82 -8.34 -5.47
C MET A 20 0.60 -7.77 -5.64
N THR A 21 1.48 -8.53 -6.32
CA THR A 21 2.81 -8.04 -6.70
C THR A 21 2.76 -7.14 -7.93
N TYR A 22 3.83 -6.40 -8.17
CA TYR A 22 3.98 -5.61 -9.39
C TYR A 22 3.96 -6.50 -10.63
N GLY A 23 4.59 -7.70 -10.57
CA GLY A 23 4.53 -8.68 -11.64
C GLY A 23 3.11 -9.18 -11.91
N ASP A 24 2.32 -9.46 -10.86
CA ASP A 24 0.92 -9.87 -10.98
C ASP A 24 0.06 -8.77 -11.61
N SER A 25 0.31 -7.50 -11.28
CA SER A 25 -0.44 -6.37 -11.82
C SER A 25 -0.33 -6.24 -13.34
N LYS A 26 0.75 -6.73 -13.93
CA LYS A 26 0.94 -6.74 -15.39
C LYS A 26 0.15 -7.87 -16.09
N LYS A 27 -0.30 -8.87 -15.35
CA LYS A 27 -1.02 -10.05 -15.86
C LYS A 27 -2.50 -10.02 -15.55
N ASN A 28 -2.90 -9.33 -14.48
CA ASN A 28 -4.29 -9.27 -14.02
C ASN A 28 -5.11 -8.25 -14.83
N HIS A 29 -6.43 -8.43 -14.78
CA HIS A 29 -7.35 -7.47 -15.43
C HIS A 29 -7.22 -6.08 -14.79
N PRO A 30 -7.20 -4.98 -15.58
CA PRO A 30 -7.02 -3.62 -15.06
C PRO A 30 -7.97 -3.23 -13.93
N ARG A 31 -9.23 -3.68 -13.99
CA ARG A 31 -10.22 -3.42 -12.92
C ARG A 31 -9.83 -4.06 -11.58
N GLU A 32 -9.26 -5.26 -11.59
CA GLU A 32 -8.79 -5.94 -10.39
C GLU A 32 -7.60 -5.21 -9.77
N VAL A 33 -6.68 -4.75 -10.62
CA VAL A 33 -5.53 -3.94 -10.19
C VAL A 33 -5.99 -2.63 -9.58
N ASP A 34 -6.92 -1.92 -10.23
CA ASP A 34 -7.46 -0.65 -9.73
C ASP A 34 -8.22 -0.84 -8.40
N THR A 35 -8.98 -1.92 -8.27
CA THR A 35 -9.66 -2.25 -7.01
C THR A 35 -8.66 -2.50 -5.88
N TYR A 36 -7.59 -3.25 -6.16
CA TYR A 36 -6.53 -3.49 -5.18
C TYR A 36 -5.83 -2.19 -4.76
N ILE A 37 -5.45 -1.35 -5.72
CA ILE A 37 -4.81 -0.06 -5.46
C ILE A 37 -5.72 0.85 -4.64
N THR A 38 -7.02 0.90 -4.93
CA THR A 38 -8.00 1.65 -4.14
C THR A 38 -7.99 1.22 -2.68
N GLY A 39 -8.01 -0.08 -2.40
CA GLY A 39 -7.93 -0.61 -1.04
C GLY A 39 -6.62 -0.24 -0.34
N VAL A 40 -5.51 -0.24 -1.05
CA VAL A 40 -4.21 0.20 -0.50
C VAL A 40 -4.23 1.69 -0.16
N ILE A 41 -4.75 2.54 -1.05
CA ILE A 41 -4.91 3.99 -0.80
C ILE A 41 -5.75 4.23 0.44
N ASP A 42 -6.92 3.61 0.53
CA ASP A 42 -7.84 3.77 1.66
C ASP A 42 -7.19 3.32 2.97
N GLY A 43 -6.47 2.20 2.96
CA GLY A 43 -5.75 1.70 4.13
C GLY A 43 -4.61 2.62 4.57
N LEU A 44 -3.85 3.16 3.64
CA LEU A 44 -2.77 4.11 3.92
C LEU A 44 -3.30 5.44 4.47
N GLU A 45 -4.33 6.02 3.86
CA GLU A 45 -4.96 7.26 4.33
C GLU A 45 -5.56 7.09 5.74
N PHE A 46 -6.23 5.97 6.00
CA PHE A 46 -6.77 5.66 7.32
C PHE A 46 -5.66 5.50 8.37
N SER A 47 -4.62 4.73 8.07
CA SER A 47 -3.47 4.51 8.96
C SER A 47 -2.75 5.80 9.25
N GLN A 48 -2.55 6.64 8.25
CA GLN A 48 -1.92 7.94 8.39
C GLN A 48 -2.72 8.88 9.31
N THR A 49 -4.05 8.90 9.18
CA THR A 49 -4.94 9.69 10.05
C THR A 49 -4.80 9.29 11.53
N ILE A 50 -4.72 7.99 11.81
CA ILE A 50 -4.52 7.49 13.18
C ILE A 50 -3.14 7.88 13.72
N LEU A 51 -2.10 7.73 12.90
CA LEU A 51 -0.72 8.05 13.29
C LEU A 51 -0.53 9.56 13.53
N GLU A 52 -1.11 10.40 12.69
CA GLU A 52 -1.08 11.85 12.86
C GLU A 52 -1.76 12.31 14.15
N SER A 53 -2.86 11.67 14.55
CA SER A 53 -3.53 11.95 15.83
C SER A 53 -2.65 11.62 17.04
N GLY A 54 -1.72 10.65 16.92
CA GLY A 54 -0.71 10.29 17.90
C GLY A 54 0.63 11.03 17.73
N GLN A 55 0.70 12.04 16.88
CA GLN A 55 1.93 12.76 16.52
C GLN A 55 3.01 11.86 15.90
N MET A 56 2.58 10.85 15.21
CA MET A 56 3.45 9.94 14.44
C MET A 56 3.02 9.97 12.98
N ALA A 57 3.96 9.75 12.07
CA ALA A 57 3.65 9.66 10.65
C ALA A 57 4.74 8.84 9.93
N PHE A 58 4.33 8.05 8.94
CA PHE A 58 5.27 7.34 8.08
C PHE A 58 5.77 8.22 6.93
N TYR A 59 4.92 9.15 6.48
CA TYR A 59 5.22 10.15 5.46
C TYR A 59 4.46 11.44 5.78
N CYS A 60 4.91 12.55 5.25
CA CYS A 60 4.38 13.88 5.56
C CYS A 60 3.91 14.59 4.28
N LYS A 61 2.83 14.07 3.67
CA LYS A 61 2.23 14.73 2.52
C LYS A 61 1.49 16.00 2.93
N PRO A 62 1.38 17.01 2.05
CA PRO A 62 0.55 18.19 2.29
C PRO A 62 -0.91 17.79 2.60
N LYS A 63 -1.54 18.46 3.58
CA LYS A 63 -2.90 18.14 4.03
C LYS A 63 -3.96 18.26 2.94
N ASN A 64 -3.76 19.16 1.98
CA ASN A 64 -4.65 19.37 0.84
C ASN A 64 -4.40 18.42 -0.34
N LEU A 65 -3.39 17.59 -0.28
CA LEU A 65 -3.09 16.62 -1.32
C LEU A 65 -3.90 15.33 -1.08
N GLN A 66 -4.84 15.03 -1.96
CA GLN A 66 -5.51 13.74 -1.99
C GLN A 66 -4.68 12.71 -2.75
N LEU A 67 -4.56 11.52 -2.17
CA LEU A 67 -3.95 10.39 -2.84
C LEU A 67 -4.95 9.80 -3.84
N THR A 68 -4.69 9.99 -5.13
CA THR A 68 -5.54 9.51 -6.22
C THR A 68 -4.99 8.23 -6.86
N MET A 69 -5.82 7.54 -7.64
CA MET A 69 -5.38 6.41 -8.46
C MET A 69 -4.21 6.80 -9.38
N GLY A 70 -4.27 8.00 -9.97
CA GLY A 70 -3.22 8.49 -10.87
C GLY A 70 -1.87 8.64 -10.18
N ASN A 71 -1.83 9.29 -9.01
CA ASN A 71 -0.56 9.40 -8.28
C ASN A 71 -0.11 8.08 -7.66
N ALA A 72 -1.01 7.20 -7.23
CA ALA A 72 -0.62 5.87 -6.78
C ALA A 72 0.08 5.06 -7.89
N LYS A 73 -0.46 5.08 -9.10
CA LYS A 73 0.18 4.45 -10.28
C LYS A 73 1.54 5.06 -10.60
N ASN A 74 1.67 6.38 -10.49
CA ASN A 74 2.95 7.06 -10.68
C ASN A 74 3.97 6.65 -9.62
N PHE A 75 3.58 6.50 -8.35
CA PHE A 75 4.47 5.99 -7.31
C PHE A 75 4.94 4.57 -7.61
N ILE A 76 4.03 3.70 -8.04
CA ILE A 76 4.38 2.32 -8.42
C ILE A 76 5.44 2.32 -9.52
N GLU A 77 5.20 3.03 -10.63
CA GLU A 77 6.10 3.01 -11.77
C GLU A 77 7.45 3.67 -11.47
N ASN A 78 7.45 4.79 -10.74
CA ASN A 78 8.69 5.48 -10.36
C ASN A 78 9.52 4.62 -9.40
N THR A 79 8.90 4.05 -8.37
CA THR A 79 9.59 3.18 -7.41
C THR A 79 10.14 1.93 -8.10
N ALA A 80 9.35 1.30 -8.98
CA ALA A 80 9.81 0.14 -9.75
C ALA A 80 11.02 0.47 -10.63
N ARG A 81 11.02 1.63 -11.27
CA ARG A 81 12.17 2.11 -12.06
C ARG A 81 13.41 2.31 -11.20
N ASP A 82 13.26 2.98 -10.07
CA ASP A 82 14.38 3.27 -9.16
C ASP A 82 14.95 1.98 -8.56
N MET A 83 14.10 1.02 -8.25
CA MET A 83 14.50 -0.32 -7.81
C MET A 83 15.34 -1.04 -8.88
N ARG A 84 14.94 -1.00 -10.15
CA ARG A 84 15.71 -1.60 -11.26
C ARG A 84 17.08 -0.96 -11.41
N ILE A 85 17.17 0.36 -11.30
CA ILE A 85 18.44 1.09 -11.33
C ILE A 85 19.36 0.62 -10.18
N SER A 86 18.79 0.32 -9.02
CA SER A 86 19.51 -0.18 -7.85
C SER A 86 19.78 -1.70 -7.87
N GLY A 87 19.39 -2.41 -8.92
CA GLY A 87 19.64 -3.85 -9.10
C GLY A 87 18.60 -4.77 -8.48
N TYR A 88 17.46 -4.23 -8.04
CA TYR A 88 16.33 -5.03 -7.53
C TYR A 88 15.38 -5.45 -8.66
N ILE A 89 14.59 -6.48 -8.40
CA ILE A 89 13.55 -6.98 -9.32
C ILE A 89 12.18 -6.54 -8.77
N PRO A 90 11.61 -5.41 -9.26
CA PRO A 90 10.37 -4.87 -8.68
C PRO A 90 9.17 -5.80 -8.84
N GLU A 91 9.18 -6.72 -9.80
CA GLU A 91 8.12 -7.69 -10.06
C GLU A 91 7.84 -8.60 -8.86
N ASN A 92 8.82 -8.80 -7.98
CA ASN A 92 8.69 -9.62 -6.77
C ASN A 92 8.11 -8.86 -5.56
N TYR A 93 7.91 -7.55 -5.67
CA TYR A 93 7.43 -6.71 -4.57
C TYR A 93 5.95 -6.41 -4.70
N GLU A 94 5.28 -6.28 -3.56
CA GLU A 94 3.85 -5.95 -3.51
C GLU A 94 3.60 -4.51 -3.95
N LEU A 95 2.47 -4.27 -4.63
CA LEU A 95 2.05 -2.92 -5.03
C LEU A 95 1.92 -1.98 -3.83
N SER A 96 1.45 -2.47 -2.69
CA SER A 96 1.34 -1.71 -1.44
C SER A 96 2.70 -1.18 -0.98
N PHE A 97 3.74 -2.01 -1.08
CA PHE A 97 5.10 -1.59 -0.77
C PHE A 97 5.59 -0.49 -1.71
N LEU A 98 5.38 -0.65 -3.03
CA LEU A 98 5.82 0.34 -4.03
C LEU A 98 5.13 1.70 -3.84
N ILE A 99 3.84 1.70 -3.51
CA ILE A 99 3.09 2.93 -3.21
C ILE A 99 3.63 3.58 -1.92
N PHE A 100 3.79 2.80 -0.87
CA PHE A 100 4.25 3.29 0.42
C PHE A 100 5.69 3.85 0.35
N ASP A 101 6.59 3.13 -0.31
CA ASP A 101 7.97 3.58 -0.50
C ASP A 101 8.04 4.85 -1.34
N GLY A 102 7.23 4.94 -2.40
CA GLY A 102 7.08 6.14 -3.21
C GLY A 102 6.56 7.34 -2.42
N LEU A 103 5.59 7.13 -1.53
CA LEU A 103 5.08 8.17 -0.62
C LEU A 103 6.15 8.65 0.36
N LYS A 104 6.87 7.74 0.99
CA LYS A 104 7.96 8.08 1.91
C LYS A 104 9.09 8.85 1.23
N SER A 105 9.44 8.45 0.02
CA SER A 105 10.52 9.10 -0.75
C SER A 105 10.11 10.49 -1.24
N THR A 106 8.84 10.67 -1.61
CA THR A 106 8.32 11.95 -2.12
C THR A 106 8.00 12.93 -0.99
N PHE A 107 7.49 12.43 0.12
CA PHE A 107 7.04 13.24 1.27
C PHE A 107 7.72 12.79 2.56
N PRO A 108 9.05 12.88 2.66
CA PRO A 108 9.74 12.51 3.89
C PRO A 108 9.33 13.44 5.04
N CYS A 109 9.16 12.88 6.24
CA CYS A 109 8.95 13.66 7.44
C CYS A 109 10.28 14.20 7.97
N ASN A 110 10.40 15.52 8.11
CA ASN A 110 11.54 16.13 8.78
C ASN A 110 11.30 16.09 10.29
N VAL A 111 12.35 15.74 11.05
CA VAL A 111 12.28 15.65 12.52
C VAL A 111 11.78 16.95 13.17
N ASN A 112 12.02 18.09 12.52
CA ASN A 112 11.60 19.40 13.01
C ASN A 112 10.09 19.69 12.78
N GLU A 113 9.42 18.98 11.88
CA GLU A 113 7.98 19.17 11.63
C GLU A 113 7.11 18.35 12.59
N LEU A 114 7.64 17.26 13.15
CA LEU A 114 6.93 16.42 14.11
C LEU A 114 6.80 17.08 15.50
N THR A 115 7.60 18.11 15.78
CA THR A 115 7.59 18.83 17.06
C THR A 115 6.73 20.11 17.07
N GLN A 116 6.17 20.49 15.91
CA GLN A 116 5.36 21.72 15.76
C GLN A 116 3.85 21.44 15.57
N GLN A 117 3.41 20.21 15.70
CA GLN A 117 1.99 19.83 15.69
C GLN A 117 1.53 19.50 17.10
#